data_b6f5f0a7dcb2b9c6aadadf244e415c7a
#
_entry.id   b6f5f0a7dcb2b9c6aadadf244e415c7a
#
_cell.length_a   1.000
_cell.length_b   1.000
_cell.length_c   1.000
_cell.angle_alpha   90.00
_cell.angle_beta   90.00
_cell.angle_gamma   90.00
#
_symmetry.space_group_name_H-M   'P 1'
#
loop_
_entity.id
_entity.type
_entity.pdbx_description
1 polymer ?
#
loop_
_entity_poly.entity_id
_entity_poly.type
_entity_poly.pdbx_seq_one_letter_code
_entity_poly.pdbx_strand_id
1 'polypeptide(L)'
;MAALLLAACHKEPPKVVVVPQVFRAKFQTSQGDFVVEAYRAWAPHGVDRFHELLRMHYFDQGRFFRVVPGFIAQFGVHRDFDVHGKWREYFIVDDPPQQKNVRGTLAYAMSGPGTRATEIFINLADNPALDQQGFAPFGKVVLGMEVVDKFYSGYGEMRPEGKYIDPTRVEGEANEYLVQRFPNLDYILRTEILP
;
A
#
# COMPACT_ATOMS: atom_id res chain seq x y z
N MET A 1 -2.15 44.96 -43.71
CA MET A 1 -1.28 43.84 -43.30
C MET A 1 -1.42 43.65 -41.81
N ALA A 2 -2.15 42.65 -41.37
CA ALA A 2 -2.34 42.34 -39.94
C ALA A 2 -1.40 41.19 -39.58
N ALA A 3 -0.47 41.47 -38.63
CA ALA A 3 0.46 40.47 -38.10
C ALA A 3 -0.25 39.60 -37.06
N LEU A 4 -0.43 38.29 -37.37
CA LEU A 4 -0.93 37.29 -36.45
C LEU A 4 0.24 36.94 -35.49
N LEU A 5 0.14 37.34 -34.21
CA LEU A 5 1.00 36.89 -33.14
C LEU A 5 0.56 35.46 -32.75
N LEU A 6 1.33 34.45 -33.17
CA LEU A 6 1.22 33.07 -32.68
C LEU A 6 1.77 33.02 -31.24
N ALA A 7 0.86 32.95 -30.26
CA ALA A 7 1.22 32.66 -28.88
C ALA A 7 1.64 31.17 -28.80
N ALA A 8 2.94 30.94 -28.70
CA ALA A 8 3.49 29.62 -28.42
C ALA A 8 3.12 29.20 -26.98
N CYS A 9 2.20 28.25 -26.82
CA CYS A 9 1.96 27.59 -25.54
C CYS A 9 3.23 26.82 -25.14
N HIS A 10 4.06 27.42 -24.32
CA HIS A 10 5.13 26.70 -23.63
C HIS A 10 4.49 25.81 -22.57
N LYS A 11 4.36 24.51 -22.86
CA LYS A 11 4.11 23.51 -21.82
C LYS A 11 5.37 23.46 -20.96
N GLU A 12 5.25 23.85 -19.70
CA GLU A 12 6.31 23.61 -18.72
C GLU A 12 6.67 22.11 -18.70
N PRO A 13 7.96 21.76 -18.67
CA PRO A 13 8.36 20.37 -18.54
C PRO A 13 7.78 19.80 -17.25
N PRO A 14 7.38 18.50 -17.24
CA PRO A 14 6.83 17.86 -16.05
C PRO A 14 7.83 18.00 -14.90
N LYS A 15 7.37 18.53 -13.76
CA LYS A 15 8.20 18.64 -12.56
C LYS A 15 8.66 17.24 -12.16
N VAL A 16 9.97 17.02 -12.21
CA VAL A 16 10.58 15.79 -11.72
C VAL A 16 10.32 15.69 -10.21
N VAL A 17 9.59 14.67 -9.82
CA VAL A 17 9.30 14.41 -8.41
C VAL A 17 10.51 13.72 -7.82
N VAL A 18 11.23 14.41 -6.96
CA VAL A 18 12.33 13.82 -6.20
C VAL A 18 11.75 13.15 -4.96
N VAL A 19 11.89 11.83 -4.86
CA VAL A 19 11.47 11.08 -3.67
C VAL A 19 12.51 11.29 -2.57
N PRO A 20 12.11 11.73 -1.36
CA PRO A 20 13.04 11.90 -0.24
C PRO A 20 13.69 10.58 0.17
N GLN A 21 14.91 10.64 0.74
CA GLN A 21 15.59 9.44 1.26
C GLN A 21 14.85 8.83 2.45
N VAL A 22 14.21 9.68 3.27
CA VAL A 22 13.31 9.29 4.35
C VAL A 22 12.13 10.24 4.33
N PHE A 23 10.92 9.72 4.48
CA PHE A 23 9.73 10.53 4.68
C PHE A 23 8.72 9.81 5.56
N ARG A 24 7.79 10.57 6.10
CA ARG A 24 6.69 10.06 6.91
C ARG A 24 5.37 10.19 6.18
N ALA A 25 4.51 9.19 6.36
CA ALA A 25 3.15 9.18 5.87
C ALA A 25 2.19 8.89 7.02
N LYS A 26 1.18 9.74 7.17
CA LYS A 26 0.10 9.56 8.12
C LYS A 26 -1.04 8.80 7.45
N PHE A 27 -1.54 7.79 8.12
CA PHE A 27 -2.74 7.05 7.76
C PHE A 27 -3.82 7.37 8.79
N GLN A 28 -4.90 8.00 8.36
CA GLN A 28 -6.11 8.17 9.15
C GLN A 28 -7.03 7.00 8.86
N THR A 29 -7.42 6.25 9.88
CA THR A 29 -8.22 5.02 9.70
C THR A 29 -9.46 5.02 10.57
N SER A 30 -10.35 4.02 10.36
CA SER A 30 -11.54 3.78 11.17
C SER A 30 -11.24 3.52 12.66
N GLN A 31 -10.00 3.08 13.00
CA GLN A 31 -9.57 2.78 14.38
C GLN A 31 -8.70 3.88 15.00
N GLY A 32 -8.37 4.93 14.24
CA GLY A 32 -7.47 6.01 14.64
C GLY A 32 -6.33 6.20 13.65
N ASP A 33 -5.33 6.96 14.06
CA ASP A 33 -4.23 7.35 13.20
C ASP A 33 -2.97 6.54 13.50
N PHE A 34 -2.21 6.20 12.46
CA PHE A 34 -0.84 5.71 12.59
C PHE A 34 0.10 6.40 11.61
N VAL A 35 1.40 6.39 11.88
CA VAL A 35 2.42 7.01 11.03
C VAL A 35 3.45 5.98 10.62
N VAL A 36 3.70 5.92 9.32
CA VAL A 36 4.75 5.12 8.68
C VAL A 36 5.93 6.02 8.37
N GLU A 37 7.14 5.56 8.65
CA GLU A 37 8.37 6.16 8.15
C GLU A 37 8.98 5.22 7.09
N ALA A 38 9.17 5.72 5.88
CA ALA A 38 9.70 5.00 4.73
C ALA A 38 11.17 5.36 4.51
N TYR A 39 12.01 4.37 4.21
CA TYR A 39 13.45 4.50 4.07
C TYR A 39 13.91 4.02 2.68
N ARG A 40 14.25 4.95 1.80
CA ARG A 40 14.67 4.62 0.44
C ARG A 40 15.92 3.73 0.39
N ALA A 41 16.79 3.83 1.39
CA ALA A 41 17.96 2.96 1.53
C ALA A 41 17.61 1.47 1.81
N TRP A 42 16.40 1.16 2.28
CA TRP A 42 15.98 -0.21 2.55
C TRP A 42 15.45 -0.92 1.30
N ALA A 43 14.66 -0.21 0.48
CA ALA A 43 14.04 -0.74 -0.72
C ALA A 43 13.67 0.43 -1.67
N PRO A 44 14.59 0.91 -2.50
CA PRO A 44 14.40 2.12 -3.30
C PRO A 44 13.20 2.04 -4.26
N HIS A 45 13.00 0.92 -4.95
CA HIS A 45 11.86 0.76 -5.86
C HIS A 45 10.53 0.72 -5.11
N GLY A 46 10.49 0.01 -3.97
CA GLY A 46 9.32 -0.04 -3.10
C GLY A 46 8.97 1.34 -2.54
N VAL A 47 9.95 2.12 -2.07
CA VAL A 47 9.72 3.46 -1.53
C VAL A 47 9.28 4.44 -2.61
N ASP A 48 9.88 4.40 -3.79
CA ASP A 48 9.50 5.26 -4.91
C ASP A 48 8.03 5.00 -5.30
N ARG A 49 7.61 3.72 -5.40
CA ARG A 49 6.22 3.33 -5.64
C ARG A 49 5.29 3.76 -4.50
N PHE A 50 5.68 3.56 -3.24
CA PHE A 50 4.87 3.97 -2.09
C PHE A 50 4.61 5.48 -2.08
N HIS A 51 5.65 6.27 -2.35
CA HIS A 51 5.53 7.73 -2.45
C HIS A 51 4.59 8.14 -3.60
N GLU A 52 4.68 7.49 -4.76
CA GLU A 52 3.80 7.72 -5.91
C GLU A 52 2.34 7.46 -5.56
N LEU A 53 2.04 6.29 -4.96
CA LEU A 53 0.69 5.89 -4.55
C LEU A 53 0.11 6.84 -3.49
N LEU A 54 0.90 7.29 -2.52
CA LEU A 54 0.48 8.28 -1.53
C LEU A 54 0.10 9.62 -2.18
N ARG A 55 0.92 10.12 -3.10
CA ARG A 55 0.64 11.38 -3.81
C ARG A 55 -0.63 11.33 -4.65
N MET A 56 -1.00 10.17 -5.12
CA MET A 56 -2.23 9.94 -5.88
C MET A 56 -3.44 9.64 -4.98
N HIS A 57 -3.27 9.63 -3.66
CA HIS A 57 -4.31 9.21 -2.71
C HIS A 57 -4.86 7.80 -3.01
N TYR A 58 -3.98 6.92 -3.53
CA TYR A 58 -4.34 5.58 -3.96
C TYR A 58 -4.96 4.74 -2.85
N PHE A 59 -4.48 4.87 -1.63
CA PHE A 59 -4.94 4.08 -0.49
C PHE A 59 -6.23 4.59 0.16
N ASP A 60 -6.67 5.81 -0.18
CA ASP A 60 -7.84 6.42 0.43
C ASP A 60 -9.10 5.58 0.17
N GLN A 61 -9.88 5.31 1.22
CA GLN A 61 -11.06 4.42 1.24
C GLN A 61 -10.75 2.92 1.02
N GLY A 62 -9.48 2.54 0.89
CA GLY A 62 -9.04 1.14 0.82
C GLY A 62 -9.24 0.39 2.13
N ARG A 63 -9.43 -0.93 2.06
CA ARG A 63 -9.69 -1.82 3.21
C ARG A 63 -8.44 -2.56 3.63
N PHE A 64 -8.33 -2.83 4.95
CA PHE A 64 -7.42 -3.84 5.47
C PHE A 64 -8.09 -5.21 5.30
N PHE A 65 -7.93 -5.79 4.10
CA PHE A 65 -8.72 -6.94 3.68
C PHE A 65 -8.21 -8.29 4.18
N ARG A 66 -7.00 -8.35 4.71
CA ARG A 66 -6.41 -9.55 5.32
C ARG A 66 -5.72 -9.14 6.61
N VAL A 67 -6.31 -9.49 7.75
CA VAL A 67 -5.74 -9.23 9.07
C VAL A 67 -5.65 -10.55 9.82
N VAL A 68 -4.42 -11.03 10.01
CA VAL A 68 -4.12 -12.29 10.69
C VAL A 68 -3.33 -11.98 11.95
N PRO A 69 -3.93 -12.11 13.16
CA PRO A 69 -3.26 -11.82 14.41
C PRO A 69 -1.94 -12.59 14.57
N GLY A 70 -0.90 -11.90 15.03
CA GLY A 70 0.42 -12.51 15.16
C GLY A 70 1.15 -12.76 13.82
N PHE A 71 0.60 -12.25 12.72
CA PHE A 71 1.22 -12.35 11.39
C PHE A 71 1.24 -10.99 10.69
N ILE A 72 0.19 -10.63 9.92
CA ILE A 72 0.18 -9.39 9.12
C ILE A 72 -1.19 -8.71 9.08
N ALA A 73 -1.20 -7.41 8.72
CA ALA A 73 -2.36 -6.65 8.26
C ALA A 73 -2.08 -6.13 6.85
N GLN A 74 -2.85 -6.57 5.84
CA GLN A 74 -2.62 -6.30 4.41
C GLN A 74 -3.70 -5.38 3.84
N PHE A 75 -3.26 -4.44 3.00
CA PHE A 75 -4.09 -3.45 2.29
C PHE A 75 -3.46 -3.14 0.92
N GLY A 76 -4.06 -2.25 0.13
CA GLY A 76 -3.49 -1.79 -1.15
C GLY A 76 -4.36 -2.08 -2.37
N VAL A 77 -5.64 -2.43 -2.14
CA VAL A 77 -6.68 -2.48 -3.18
C VAL A 77 -7.32 -1.10 -3.27
N HIS A 78 -7.33 -0.52 -4.47
CA HIS A 78 -7.92 0.80 -4.70
C HIS A 78 -9.45 0.75 -4.62
N ARG A 79 -10.08 1.85 -4.22
CA ARG A 79 -11.55 1.98 -4.11
C ARG A 79 -12.27 1.85 -5.46
N ASP A 80 -11.62 2.28 -6.53
CA ASP A 80 -12.13 2.25 -7.90
C ASP A 80 -11.53 1.06 -8.64
N PHE A 81 -12.38 0.26 -9.27
CA PHE A 81 -12.01 -0.97 -9.96
C PHE A 81 -11.07 -0.73 -11.15
N ASP A 82 -11.36 0.29 -11.97
CA ASP A 82 -10.56 0.56 -13.18
C ASP A 82 -9.16 1.04 -12.83
N VAL A 83 -9.05 1.82 -11.75
CA VAL A 83 -7.75 2.27 -11.21
C VAL A 83 -7.00 1.06 -10.64
N HIS A 84 -7.67 0.22 -9.84
CA HIS A 84 -7.07 -1.00 -9.29
C HIS A 84 -6.55 -1.91 -10.41
N GLY A 85 -7.37 -2.19 -11.42
CA GLY A 85 -7.02 -3.05 -12.53
C GLY A 85 -5.77 -2.62 -13.29
N LYS A 86 -5.57 -1.31 -13.48
CA LYS A 86 -4.37 -0.77 -14.11
C LYS A 86 -3.12 -0.90 -13.24
N TRP A 87 -3.24 -0.59 -11.95
CA TRP A 87 -2.11 -0.52 -11.05
C TRP A 87 -1.64 -1.88 -10.55
N ARG A 88 -2.53 -2.86 -10.39
CA ARG A 88 -2.18 -4.21 -9.93
C ARG A 88 -1.24 -4.96 -10.89
N GLU A 89 -1.24 -4.59 -12.16
CA GLU A 89 -0.38 -5.17 -13.20
C GLU A 89 0.88 -4.33 -13.47
N TYR A 90 0.97 -3.15 -12.85
CA TYR A 90 2.12 -2.28 -12.99
C TYR A 90 3.20 -2.65 -11.96
N PHE A 91 3.88 -3.76 -12.23
CA PHE A 91 4.88 -4.33 -11.34
C PHE A 91 6.11 -3.44 -11.18
N ILE A 92 6.75 -3.53 -10.01
CA ILE A 92 8.03 -2.89 -9.73
C ILE A 92 9.15 -3.93 -9.64
N VAL A 93 10.35 -3.51 -9.97
CA VAL A 93 11.57 -4.32 -9.81
C VAL A 93 11.75 -4.71 -8.34
N ASP A 94 12.12 -5.95 -8.08
CA ASP A 94 12.34 -6.41 -6.71
C ASP A 94 13.57 -5.74 -6.09
N ASP A 95 13.38 -5.21 -4.89
CA ASP A 95 14.48 -4.76 -4.05
C ASP A 95 15.03 -5.96 -3.27
N PRO A 96 16.36 -6.09 -3.14
CA PRO A 96 16.93 -7.09 -2.25
C PRO A 96 16.61 -6.75 -0.78
N PRO A 97 16.19 -7.73 0.06
CA PRO A 97 15.90 -7.48 1.46
C PRO A 97 17.12 -6.94 2.22
N GLN A 98 17.03 -5.72 2.74
CA GLN A 98 18.07 -5.08 3.56
C GLN A 98 17.70 -5.12 5.05
N GLN A 99 16.44 -5.37 5.37
CA GLN A 99 15.88 -5.37 6.72
C GLN A 99 15.12 -6.67 6.99
N LYS A 100 14.84 -6.92 8.27
CA LYS A 100 14.05 -8.05 8.72
C LYS A 100 12.57 -7.71 8.79
N ASN A 101 11.72 -8.69 8.52
CA ASN A 101 10.28 -8.60 8.71
C ASN A 101 9.93 -8.71 10.20
N VAL A 102 10.34 -7.73 10.98
CA VAL A 102 10.00 -7.63 12.41
C VAL A 102 8.71 -6.85 12.60
N ARG A 103 8.08 -6.99 13.76
CA ARG A 103 6.86 -6.26 14.10
C ARG A 103 6.96 -4.77 13.77
N GLY A 104 5.92 -4.26 13.10
CA GLY A 104 5.78 -2.87 12.67
C GLY A 104 6.41 -2.55 11.33
N THR A 105 7.24 -3.41 10.73
CA THR A 105 7.78 -3.16 9.39
C THR A 105 6.73 -3.39 8.29
N LEU A 106 6.88 -2.67 7.16
CA LEU A 106 6.04 -2.78 5.99
C LEU A 106 6.81 -3.34 4.81
N ALA A 107 6.19 -4.28 4.08
CA ALA A 107 6.71 -4.78 2.82
C ALA A 107 5.57 -4.95 1.78
N TYR A 108 5.95 -5.02 0.50
CA TYR A 108 4.98 -5.34 -0.55
C TYR A 108 4.64 -6.82 -0.55
N ALA A 109 3.34 -7.12 -0.71
CA ALA A 109 2.89 -8.47 -1.03
C ALA A 109 3.31 -8.84 -2.46
N MET A 110 3.57 -10.12 -2.69
CA MET A 110 3.91 -10.68 -4.00
C MET A 110 3.43 -12.13 -4.11
N SER A 111 3.05 -12.54 -5.31
CA SER A 111 2.73 -13.95 -5.62
C SER A 111 3.96 -14.74 -6.07
N GLY A 112 5.08 -14.07 -6.29
CA GLY A 112 6.36 -14.60 -6.71
C GLY A 112 7.31 -13.45 -7.09
N PRO A 113 8.55 -13.74 -7.47
CA PRO A 113 9.52 -12.71 -7.89
C PRO A 113 8.95 -11.84 -9.02
N GLY A 114 9.18 -10.53 -8.95
CA GLY A 114 8.77 -9.56 -9.97
C GLY A 114 7.28 -9.26 -10.04
N THR A 115 6.48 -9.62 -9.01
CA THR A 115 5.02 -9.41 -9.00
C THR A 115 4.54 -8.38 -7.98
N ARG A 116 5.44 -7.60 -7.37
CA ARG A 116 5.09 -6.51 -6.46
C ARG A 116 4.43 -5.36 -7.23
N ALA A 117 3.29 -4.85 -6.76
CA ALA A 117 2.57 -3.76 -7.41
C ALA A 117 2.09 -2.68 -6.41
N THR A 118 0.93 -2.91 -5.74
CA THR A 118 0.29 -1.93 -4.86
C THR A 118 -0.05 -2.47 -3.48
N GLU A 119 -0.14 -3.80 -3.33
CA GLU A 119 -0.52 -4.40 -2.07
C GLU A 119 0.65 -4.40 -1.09
N ILE A 120 0.36 -3.97 0.13
CA ILE A 120 1.32 -3.77 1.21
C ILE A 120 0.80 -4.46 2.46
N PHE A 121 1.70 -5.05 3.25
CA PHE A 121 1.35 -5.54 4.57
C PHE A 121 2.20 -4.90 5.66
N ILE A 122 1.62 -4.80 6.85
CA ILE A 122 2.28 -4.41 8.10
C ILE A 122 2.51 -5.68 8.90
N ASN A 123 3.72 -5.93 9.36
CA ASN A 123 4.03 -7.06 10.23
C ASN A 123 3.45 -6.84 11.64
N LEU A 124 2.55 -7.71 12.08
CA LEU A 124 1.98 -7.67 13.45
C LEU A 124 2.84 -8.41 14.48
N ALA A 125 3.79 -9.20 14.02
CA ALA A 125 4.80 -9.91 14.81
C ALA A 125 6.11 -9.99 14.03
N ASP A 126 7.14 -10.61 14.63
CA ASP A 126 8.37 -10.95 13.94
C ASP A 126 8.13 -12.17 13.03
N ASN A 127 8.33 -12.00 11.73
CA ASN A 127 8.03 -12.99 10.70
C ASN A 127 9.29 -13.43 9.93
N PRO A 128 10.22 -14.17 10.53
CA PRO A 128 11.52 -14.51 9.91
C PRO A 128 11.37 -15.38 8.64
N ALA A 129 10.27 -16.10 8.48
CA ALA A 129 10.00 -16.87 7.28
C ALA A 129 9.83 -15.96 6.04
N LEU A 130 9.31 -14.75 6.20
CA LEU A 130 9.16 -13.77 5.11
C LEU A 130 10.54 -13.26 4.60
N ASP A 131 11.54 -13.19 5.48
CA ASP A 131 12.91 -12.83 5.09
C ASP A 131 13.48 -13.83 4.07
N GLN A 132 13.24 -15.13 4.32
CA GLN A 132 13.72 -16.21 3.44
C GLN A 132 12.98 -16.25 2.10
N GLN A 133 11.76 -15.72 2.06
CA GLN A 133 10.93 -15.63 0.86
C GLN A 133 11.20 -14.37 0.03
N GLY A 134 12.10 -13.49 0.49
CA GLY A 134 12.51 -12.30 -0.26
C GLY A 134 11.59 -11.09 -0.09
N PHE A 135 10.67 -11.08 0.89
CA PHE A 135 9.90 -9.88 1.21
C PHE A 135 10.81 -8.80 1.78
N ALA A 136 10.96 -7.69 1.06
CA ALA A 136 11.86 -6.59 1.40
C ALA A 136 11.11 -5.48 2.15
N PRO A 137 11.35 -5.27 3.45
CA PRO A 137 10.80 -4.13 4.17
C PRO A 137 11.31 -2.81 3.61
N PHE A 138 10.41 -1.85 3.43
CA PHE A 138 10.71 -0.52 2.92
C PHE A 138 10.45 0.61 3.94
N GLY A 139 9.79 0.28 5.05
CA GLY A 139 9.43 1.25 6.08
C GLY A 139 8.94 0.56 7.34
N LYS A 140 8.58 1.38 8.32
CA LYS A 140 8.01 0.89 9.59
C LYS A 140 6.98 1.86 10.16
N VAL A 141 6.04 1.34 10.94
CA VAL A 141 5.15 2.13 11.79
C VAL A 141 5.99 2.72 12.93
N VAL A 142 5.99 4.05 13.04
CA VAL A 142 6.75 4.79 14.07
C VAL A 142 5.85 5.38 15.16
N LEU A 143 4.54 5.51 14.88
CA LEU A 143 3.51 5.94 15.83
C LEU A 143 2.21 5.18 15.55
N GLY A 144 1.45 4.83 16.57
CA GLY A 144 0.11 4.26 16.41
C GLY A 144 0.08 2.76 16.08
N MET A 145 1.11 1.98 16.45
CA MET A 145 1.07 0.53 16.25
C MET A 145 -0.07 -0.14 17.02
N GLU A 146 -0.49 0.44 18.15
CA GLU A 146 -1.67 0.03 18.93
C GLU A 146 -3.00 0.28 18.20
N VAL A 147 -3.02 1.15 17.18
CA VAL A 147 -4.16 1.33 16.27
C VAL A 147 -4.21 0.18 15.28
N VAL A 148 -3.07 -0.18 14.71
CA VAL A 148 -2.94 -1.31 13.77
C VAL A 148 -3.36 -2.64 14.43
N ASP A 149 -3.04 -2.82 15.72
CA ASP A 149 -3.43 -4.01 16.48
C ASP A 149 -4.96 -4.17 16.68
N LYS A 150 -5.72 -3.09 16.52
CA LYS A 150 -7.19 -3.10 16.67
C LYS A 150 -7.92 -3.45 15.40
N PHE A 151 -7.24 -3.55 14.27
CA PHE A 151 -7.91 -3.85 13.00
C PHE A 151 -8.66 -5.17 13.06
N TYR A 152 -9.88 -5.15 12.53
CA TYR A 152 -10.79 -6.29 12.58
C TYR A 152 -10.20 -7.53 11.88
N SER A 153 -10.02 -8.58 12.64
CA SER A 153 -9.40 -9.84 12.19
C SER A 153 -10.38 -11.01 12.04
N GLY A 154 -11.68 -10.73 12.20
CA GLY A 154 -12.69 -11.80 12.21
C GLY A 154 -12.86 -12.53 10.88
N TYR A 155 -12.40 -11.95 9.76
CA TYR A 155 -12.35 -12.62 8.46
C TYR A 155 -11.05 -13.38 8.22
N GLY A 156 -10.00 -13.05 8.94
CA GLY A 156 -8.73 -13.79 9.01
C GLY A 156 -7.98 -13.91 7.68
N GLU A 157 -7.61 -15.14 7.36
CA GLU A 157 -6.88 -15.50 6.15
C GLU A 157 -7.79 -15.50 4.92
N MET A 158 -7.27 -15.11 3.75
CA MET A 158 -8.01 -15.20 2.49
C MET A 158 -8.14 -16.65 2.03
N ARG A 159 -9.36 -17.04 1.61
CA ARG A 159 -9.66 -18.38 1.10
C ARG A 159 -10.77 -18.31 0.06
N PRO A 160 -10.78 -19.18 -0.97
CA PRO A 160 -11.78 -19.15 -2.03
C PRO A 160 -13.21 -19.49 -1.60
N GLU A 161 -13.45 -19.93 -0.37
CA GLU A 161 -14.73 -20.47 0.04
C GLU A 161 -15.28 -19.87 1.33
N GLY A 162 -16.62 -19.77 1.40
CA GLY A 162 -17.40 -19.53 2.60
C GLY A 162 -17.40 -18.08 3.10
N LYS A 163 -17.12 -17.89 4.39
CA LYS A 163 -17.15 -16.60 5.08
C LYS A 163 -15.85 -15.79 4.93
N TYR A 164 -14.87 -16.34 4.25
CA TYR A 164 -13.56 -15.74 4.06
C TYR A 164 -13.55 -14.81 2.84
N ILE A 165 -12.58 -13.91 2.80
CA ILE A 165 -12.34 -13.07 1.65
C ILE A 165 -11.68 -13.90 0.56
N ASP A 166 -12.33 -13.95 -0.60
CA ASP A 166 -11.84 -14.69 -1.75
C ASP A 166 -10.82 -13.83 -2.52
N PRO A 167 -9.55 -14.26 -2.62
CA PRO A 167 -8.52 -13.49 -3.31
C PRO A 167 -8.86 -13.26 -4.80
N THR A 168 -9.47 -14.21 -5.48
CA THR A 168 -9.86 -14.07 -6.91
C THR A 168 -10.90 -12.97 -7.09
N ARG A 169 -11.83 -12.82 -6.14
CA ARG A 169 -12.82 -11.75 -6.17
C ARG A 169 -12.23 -10.40 -5.78
N VAL A 170 -11.26 -10.37 -4.87
CA VAL A 170 -10.49 -9.13 -4.59
C VAL A 170 -9.81 -8.64 -5.86
N GLU A 171 -9.20 -9.54 -6.62
CA GLU A 171 -8.59 -9.21 -7.90
C GLU A 171 -9.61 -8.76 -8.97
N GLY A 172 -10.78 -9.40 -9.03
CA GLY A 172 -11.77 -9.19 -10.07
C GLY A 172 -12.80 -8.09 -9.80
N GLU A 173 -13.06 -7.77 -8.53
CA GLU A 173 -14.12 -6.83 -8.12
C GLU A 173 -13.59 -5.71 -7.20
N ALA A 174 -12.31 -5.78 -6.82
CA ALA A 174 -11.59 -4.80 -6.00
C ALA A 174 -12.32 -4.45 -4.68
N ASN A 175 -12.28 -3.17 -4.31
CA ASN A 175 -12.84 -2.69 -3.04
C ASN A 175 -14.38 -2.75 -2.99
N GLU A 176 -15.07 -2.80 -4.12
CA GLU A 176 -16.54 -2.92 -4.16
C GLU A 176 -17.00 -4.24 -3.50
N TYR A 177 -16.37 -5.35 -3.86
CA TYR A 177 -16.59 -6.64 -3.23
C TYR A 177 -16.36 -6.60 -1.71
N LEU A 178 -15.27 -5.97 -1.28
CA LEU A 178 -14.91 -5.87 0.13
C LEU A 178 -15.95 -5.06 0.92
N VAL A 179 -16.38 -3.93 0.39
CA VAL A 179 -17.38 -3.05 1.05
C VAL A 179 -18.74 -3.75 1.17
N GLN A 180 -19.19 -4.41 0.12
CA GLN A 180 -20.52 -5.03 0.10
C GLN A 180 -20.62 -6.29 0.96
N ARG A 181 -19.57 -7.10 0.99
CA ARG A 181 -19.61 -8.43 1.61
C ARG A 181 -18.94 -8.50 2.99
N PHE A 182 -18.07 -7.56 3.32
CA PHE A 182 -17.25 -7.57 4.53
C PHE A 182 -17.31 -6.23 5.28
N PRO A 183 -18.49 -5.84 5.80
CA PRO A 183 -18.73 -4.50 6.35
C PRO A 183 -17.90 -4.17 7.61
N ASN A 184 -17.37 -5.18 8.30
CA ASN A 184 -16.58 -4.97 9.51
C ASN A 184 -15.10 -4.69 9.23
N LEU A 185 -14.66 -4.74 7.96
CA LEU A 185 -13.27 -4.41 7.63
C LEU A 185 -12.96 -2.97 7.97
N ASP A 186 -11.87 -2.77 8.69
CA ASP A 186 -11.31 -1.46 8.89
C ASP A 186 -10.77 -0.88 7.58
N TYR A 187 -10.75 0.45 7.50
CA TYR A 187 -10.42 1.14 6.28
C TYR A 187 -9.60 2.40 6.51
N ILE A 188 -8.91 2.83 5.48
CA ILE A 188 -8.16 4.06 5.43
C ILE A 188 -9.12 5.18 5.02
N LEU A 189 -9.30 6.18 5.86
CA LEU A 189 -10.05 7.39 5.54
C LEU A 189 -9.28 8.24 4.55
N ARG A 190 -8.02 8.48 4.86
CA ARG A 190 -7.13 9.36 4.11
C ARG A 190 -5.66 9.07 4.42
N THR A 191 -4.80 9.31 3.43
CA THR A 191 -3.35 9.30 3.58
C THR A 191 -2.74 10.67 3.31
N GLU A 192 -1.64 11.00 4.00
CA GLU A 192 -0.94 12.28 3.88
C GLU A 192 0.56 12.09 4.06
N ILE A 193 1.37 12.64 3.15
CA ILE A 193 2.82 12.74 3.34
C ILE A 193 3.07 13.92 4.28
N LEU A 194 3.73 13.65 5.40
CA LEU A 194 4.07 14.68 6.39
C LEU A 194 5.29 15.48 5.95
N PRO A 195 5.35 16.77 6.32
CA PRO A 195 6.46 17.67 5.98
C PRO A 195 7.78 17.25 6.66
#